data_4862d7c119ed06804cfbeb1f930a5d06
#
_entry.id   4862d7c119ed06804cfbeb1f930a5d06
#
_cell.length_a   1.000
_cell.length_b   1.000
_cell.length_c   1.000
_cell.angle_alpha   90.00
_cell.angle_beta   90.00
_cell.angle_gamma   90.00
#
_symmetry.space_group_name_H-M   'P 1'
#
loop_
_entity.id
_entity.type
_entity.pdbx_description
1 polymer ?
#
loop_
_entity_poly.entity_id
_entity_poly.type
_entity_poly.pdbx_seq_one_letter_code
_entity_poly.pdbx_strand_id
1 'polypeptide(L)'
;MRPLITVSLRLLLPHASFIGCADLKVRDAVCSSTEVTAGSLFAVLPGTTRHGREFVVDAIARGATSLLLDRPLPECPLPQCVVPNVREAYARLCHALFAQPTQHLGVVGVTGTNGKTTTTWMVRSILEAARGPSGLIGTIETSDGIGRAPARLTTPGSRELAMLLASTRHHLVRYAALELSSHALDQCRTAGTQLDVAVVTNLTQDHFDYHGTFENYRLAKSLIFGHLKHDYNRRNHLRTFRI
;
A
#
# COMPACT_ATOMS: atom_id res chain seq x y z
N MET A 1 -2.32 -14.02 6.91
CA MET A 1 -3.72 -13.88 6.45
C MET A 1 -3.76 -14.06 4.94
N ARG A 2 -4.78 -14.73 4.38
CA ARG A 2 -5.00 -14.86 2.92
C ARG A 2 -5.92 -13.76 2.41
N PRO A 3 -5.89 -13.39 1.10
CA PRO A 3 -6.85 -12.48 0.51
C PRO A 3 -8.30 -12.93 0.79
N LEU A 4 -9.21 -11.95 0.94
CA LEU A 4 -10.57 -12.20 1.44
C LEU A 4 -11.60 -12.34 0.32
N ILE A 5 -11.36 -11.70 -0.83
CA ILE A 5 -12.34 -11.62 -1.91
C ILE A 5 -11.70 -11.83 -3.28
N THR A 6 -12.56 -12.07 -4.28
CA THR A 6 -12.17 -12.05 -5.69
C THR A 6 -12.41 -10.65 -6.27
N VAL A 7 -11.43 -10.09 -6.96
CA VAL A 7 -11.47 -8.75 -7.54
C VAL A 7 -11.50 -8.82 -9.06
N SER A 8 -12.43 -8.11 -9.70
CA SER A 8 -12.42 -7.84 -11.14
C SER A 8 -11.47 -6.67 -11.41
N LEU A 9 -10.43 -6.90 -12.21
CA LEU A 9 -9.50 -5.83 -12.58
C LEU A 9 -10.16 -4.79 -13.49
N ARG A 10 -11.10 -5.19 -14.33
CA ARG A 10 -11.84 -4.24 -15.18
C ARG A 10 -12.64 -3.23 -14.36
N LEU A 11 -13.24 -3.68 -13.25
CA LEU A 11 -13.97 -2.78 -12.35
C LEU A 11 -13.03 -1.93 -11.49
N LEU A 12 -11.90 -2.50 -11.04
CA LEU A 12 -10.93 -1.81 -10.21
C LEU A 12 -10.11 -0.79 -10.98
N LEU A 13 -9.76 -1.11 -12.24
CA LEU A 13 -8.84 -0.37 -13.11
C LEU A 13 -9.53 -0.08 -14.46
N PRO A 14 -10.52 0.81 -14.50
CA PRO A 14 -11.37 1.01 -15.69
C PRO A 14 -10.61 1.53 -16.93
N HIS A 15 -9.43 2.12 -16.73
CA HIS A 15 -8.58 2.63 -17.80
C HIS A 15 -7.48 1.64 -18.23
N ALA A 16 -7.47 0.42 -17.69
CA ALA A 16 -6.52 -0.60 -18.07
C ALA A 16 -6.85 -1.22 -19.44
N SER A 17 -5.82 -1.60 -20.18
CA SER A 17 -5.96 -2.44 -21.37
C SER A 17 -5.82 -3.90 -21.01
N PHE A 18 -6.61 -4.78 -21.64
CA PHE A 18 -6.60 -6.21 -21.40
C PHE A 18 -6.18 -6.95 -22.68
N ILE A 19 -5.24 -7.88 -22.56
CA ILE A 19 -4.74 -8.71 -23.65
C ILE A 19 -5.00 -10.17 -23.31
N GLY A 20 -5.58 -10.91 -24.27
CA GLY A 20 -5.93 -12.32 -24.09
C GLY A 20 -7.15 -12.60 -23.22
N CYS A 21 -7.85 -11.55 -22.75
CA CYS A 21 -9.06 -11.67 -21.95
C CYS A 21 -9.91 -10.39 -21.96
N ALA A 22 -11.18 -10.50 -21.59
CA ALA A 22 -12.07 -9.35 -21.41
C ALA A 22 -11.97 -8.75 -20.00
N ASP A 23 -11.65 -9.56 -18.99
CA ASP A 23 -11.45 -9.19 -17.58
C ASP A 23 -10.56 -10.22 -16.91
N LEU A 24 -9.91 -9.83 -15.82
CA LEU A 24 -9.17 -10.72 -14.93
C LEU A 24 -9.82 -10.72 -13.55
N LYS A 25 -10.32 -11.87 -13.14
CA LYS A 25 -10.83 -12.11 -11.79
C LYS A 25 -9.73 -12.68 -10.92
N VAL A 26 -9.17 -11.83 -10.07
CA VAL A 26 -7.97 -12.10 -9.25
C VAL A 26 -8.37 -12.46 -7.83
N ARG A 27 -7.78 -13.52 -7.29
CA ARG A 27 -7.93 -13.94 -5.89
C ARG A 27 -6.67 -13.76 -5.07
N ASP A 28 -5.52 -13.69 -5.74
CA ASP A 28 -4.22 -13.45 -5.11
C ASP A 28 -3.30 -12.72 -6.10
N ALA A 29 -2.49 -11.80 -5.58
CA ALA A 29 -1.54 -11.02 -6.36
C ALA A 29 -0.23 -10.85 -5.60
N VAL A 30 0.88 -11.11 -6.29
CA VAL A 30 2.24 -11.02 -5.75
C VAL A 30 3.15 -10.27 -6.70
N CYS A 31 4.23 -9.68 -6.19
CA CYS A 31 5.23 -8.99 -7.00
C CYS A 31 6.64 -9.62 -6.91
N SER A 32 6.79 -10.69 -6.14
CA SER A 32 7.97 -11.54 -6.13
C SER A 32 7.64 -12.90 -6.77
N SER A 33 8.46 -13.37 -7.72
CA SER A 33 8.25 -14.68 -8.32
C SER A 33 8.35 -15.82 -7.30
N THR A 34 9.13 -15.62 -6.23
CA THR A 34 9.27 -16.61 -5.15
C THR A 34 8.01 -16.76 -4.29
N GLU A 35 7.10 -15.79 -4.33
CA GLU A 35 5.82 -15.82 -3.60
C GLU A 35 4.67 -16.32 -4.46
N VAL A 36 4.91 -16.58 -5.75
CA VAL A 36 3.88 -17.09 -6.67
C VAL A 36 3.40 -18.47 -6.23
N THR A 37 2.10 -18.62 -6.19
CA THR A 37 1.39 -19.88 -6.03
C THR A 37 0.43 -20.10 -7.20
N ALA A 38 -0.06 -21.34 -7.38
CA ALA A 38 -0.99 -21.64 -8.46
C ALA A 38 -2.23 -20.72 -8.42
N GLY A 39 -2.49 -20.03 -9.53
CA GLY A 39 -3.59 -19.09 -9.67
C GLY A 39 -3.27 -17.64 -9.30
N SER A 40 -2.05 -17.32 -8.82
CA SER A 40 -1.64 -15.95 -8.53
C SER A 40 -1.57 -15.09 -9.80
N LEU A 41 -1.95 -13.81 -9.68
CA LEU A 41 -1.53 -12.78 -10.61
C LEU A 41 -0.11 -12.33 -10.23
N PHE A 42 0.79 -12.25 -11.20
CA PHE A 42 2.13 -11.70 -11.00
C PHE A 42 2.18 -10.24 -11.46
N ALA A 43 2.48 -9.32 -10.53
CA ALA A 43 2.68 -7.90 -10.82
C ALA A 43 4.14 -7.64 -11.21
N VAL A 44 4.35 -7.23 -12.46
CA VAL A 44 5.66 -6.99 -13.07
C VAL A 44 6.14 -5.59 -12.72
N LEU A 45 6.61 -5.40 -11.47
CA LEU A 45 7.05 -4.08 -11.00
C LEU A 45 8.43 -3.70 -11.53
N PRO A 46 8.67 -2.42 -11.87
CA PRO A 46 10.02 -1.93 -12.11
C PRO A 46 10.80 -1.96 -10.79
N GLY A 47 11.91 -2.69 -10.75
CA GLY A 47 12.83 -2.71 -9.60
C GLY A 47 13.92 -1.67 -9.74
N THR A 48 14.70 -1.45 -8.66
CA THR A 48 15.86 -0.54 -8.67
C THR A 48 17.08 -1.15 -9.32
N THR A 49 17.31 -2.45 -9.16
CA THR A 49 18.46 -3.17 -9.70
C THR A 49 18.06 -4.12 -10.83
N ARG A 50 16.89 -4.73 -10.76
CA ARG A 50 16.35 -5.68 -11.74
C ARG A 50 14.90 -5.37 -12.05
N HIS A 51 14.51 -5.51 -13.32
CA HIS A 51 13.13 -5.29 -13.72
C HIS A 51 12.30 -6.57 -13.51
N GLY A 52 11.06 -6.43 -13.03
CA GLY A 52 10.14 -7.57 -12.81
C GLY A 52 9.93 -8.46 -14.04
N ARG A 53 10.16 -7.94 -15.25
CA ARG A 53 10.07 -8.72 -16.51
C ARG A 53 11.03 -9.91 -16.55
N GLU A 54 12.19 -9.80 -15.94
CA GLU A 54 13.18 -10.87 -15.87
C GLU A 54 12.67 -12.10 -15.09
N PHE A 55 11.67 -11.90 -14.25
CA PHE A 55 11.10 -12.96 -13.40
C PHE A 55 9.79 -13.54 -13.93
N VAL A 56 9.32 -13.11 -15.11
CA VAL A 56 8.04 -13.58 -15.66
C VAL A 56 8.08 -15.08 -15.96
N VAL A 57 9.17 -15.57 -16.53
CA VAL A 57 9.33 -17.01 -16.83
C VAL A 57 9.30 -17.85 -15.56
N ASP A 58 10.01 -17.42 -14.49
CA ASP A 58 9.98 -18.07 -13.18
C ASP A 58 8.59 -18.02 -12.55
N ALA A 59 7.91 -16.88 -12.66
CA ALA A 59 6.54 -16.74 -12.16
C ALA A 59 5.55 -17.68 -12.88
N ILE A 60 5.65 -17.82 -14.19
CA ILE A 60 4.84 -18.77 -14.96
C ILE A 60 5.13 -20.21 -14.52
N ALA A 61 6.40 -20.59 -14.42
CA ALA A 61 6.79 -21.91 -13.96
C ALA A 61 6.27 -22.25 -12.56
N ARG A 62 6.07 -21.25 -11.70
CA ARG A 62 5.51 -21.40 -10.35
C ARG A 62 3.98 -21.35 -10.31
N GLY A 63 3.31 -21.14 -11.44
CA GLY A 63 1.86 -21.20 -11.55
C GLY A 63 1.14 -19.86 -11.56
N ALA A 64 1.82 -18.77 -11.92
CA ALA A 64 1.13 -17.52 -12.25
C ALA A 64 0.19 -17.75 -13.43
N THR A 65 -1.02 -17.18 -13.35
CA THR A 65 -2.07 -17.35 -14.37
C THR A 65 -2.40 -16.06 -15.11
N SER A 66 -1.87 -14.92 -14.67
CA SER A 66 -2.06 -13.63 -15.32
C SER A 66 -0.98 -12.63 -14.89
N LEU A 67 -0.82 -11.59 -15.68
CA LEU A 67 0.15 -10.52 -15.45
C LEU A 67 -0.52 -9.17 -15.27
N LEU A 68 0.04 -8.34 -14.36
CA LEU A 68 -0.21 -6.89 -14.27
C LEU A 68 1.11 -6.18 -14.61
N LEU A 69 1.13 -5.32 -15.63
CA LEU A 69 2.36 -4.73 -16.14
C LEU A 69 2.13 -3.35 -16.79
N ASP A 70 3.23 -2.64 -17.05
CA ASP A 70 3.22 -1.30 -17.68
C ASP A 70 3.20 -1.33 -19.21
N ARG A 71 3.73 -2.39 -19.81
CA ARG A 71 3.81 -2.57 -21.26
C ARG A 71 3.57 -4.02 -21.63
N PRO A 72 2.87 -4.30 -22.73
CA PRO A 72 2.62 -5.66 -23.20
C PRO A 72 3.88 -6.52 -23.31
N LEU A 73 3.68 -7.83 -23.14
CA LEU A 73 4.65 -8.88 -23.45
C LEU A 73 4.03 -9.79 -24.51
N PRO A 74 4.23 -9.49 -25.82
CA PRO A 74 3.56 -10.21 -26.92
C PRO A 74 3.80 -11.72 -26.90
N GLU A 75 5.01 -12.14 -26.53
CA GLU A 75 5.41 -13.55 -26.49
C GLU A 75 4.88 -14.32 -25.26
N CYS A 76 4.24 -13.62 -24.33
CA CYS A 76 3.72 -14.26 -23.12
C CYS A 76 2.33 -14.84 -23.37
N PRO A 77 2.11 -16.17 -23.11
CA PRO A 77 0.83 -16.81 -23.34
C PRO A 77 -0.24 -16.44 -22.29
N LEU A 78 0.16 -15.81 -21.18
CA LEU A 78 -0.78 -15.48 -20.12
C LEU A 78 -1.61 -14.22 -20.44
N PRO A 79 -2.87 -14.16 -20.00
CA PRO A 79 -3.66 -12.95 -20.02
C PRO A 79 -2.98 -11.80 -19.26
N GLN A 80 -3.08 -10.58 -19.79
CA GLN A 80 -2.36 -9.41 -19.28
C GLN A 80 -3.32 -8.25 -19.01
N CYS A 81 -3.11 -7.58 -17.89
CA CYS A 81 -3.70 -6.28 -17.57
C CYS A 81 -2.58 -5.21 -17.67
N VAL A 82 -2.70 -4.30 -18.62
CA VAL A 82 -1.70 -3.26 -18.90
C VAL A 82 -2.18 -1.93 -18.36
N VAL A 83 -1.34 -1.28 -17.55
CA VAL A 83 -1.65 -0.01 -16.86
C VAL A 83 -0.47 0.95 -16.92
N PRO A 84 -0.68 2.27 -16.93
CA PRO A 84 0.42 3.25 -16.96
C PRO A 84 1.32 3.19 -15.71
N ASN A 85 0.73 2.95 -14.53
CA ASN A 85 1.44 2.88 -13.26
C ASN A 85 1.14 1.54 -12.57
N VAL A 86 2.01 0.55 -12.83
CA VAL A 86 1.84 -0.80 -12.29
C VAL A 86 2.01 -0.86 -10.76
N ARG A 87 2.84 0.01 -10.16
CA ARG A 87 3.02 0.08 -8.69
C ARG A 87 1.75 0.53 -8.00
N GLU A 88 1.12 1.59 -8.50
CA GLU A 88 -0.15 2.09 -7.98
C GLU A 88 -1.27 1.07 -8.16
N ALA A 89 -1.39 0.50 -9.36
CA ALA A 89 -2.41 -0.50 -9.67
C ALA A 89 -2.27 -1.75 -8.78
N TYR A 90 -1.05 -2.23 -8.57
CA TYR A 90 -0.77 -3.35 -7.67
C TYR A 90 -1.15 -3.05 -6.23
N ALA A 91 -0.80 -1.87 -5.72
CA ALA A 91 -1.14 -1.47 -4.36
C ALA A 91 -2.66 -1.38 -4.16
N ARG A 92 -3.38 -0.75 -5.09
CA ARG A 92 -4.85 -0.70 -5.09
C ARG A 92 -5.47 -2.10 -5.15
N LEU A 93 -4.91 -3.00 -5.97
CA LEU A 93 -5.34 -4.40 -6.04
C LEU A 93 -5.14 -5.12 -4.71
N CYS A 94 -3.99 -4.94 -4.05
CA CYS A 94 -3.75 -5.51 -2.73
C CYS A 94 -4.81 -5.07 -1.72
N HIS A 95 -5.11 -3.77 -1.63
CA HIS A 95 -6.17 -3.27 -0.75
C HIS A 95 -7.55 -3.85 -1.11
N ALA A 96 -7.87 -3.94 -2.40
CA ALA A 96 -9.12 -4.54 -2.86
C ALA A 96 -9.24 -6.02 -2.46
N LEU A 97 -8.19 -6.82 -2.67
CA LEU A 97 -8.13 -8.24 -2.30
C LEU A 97 -8.34 -8.47 -0.80
N PHE A 98 -7.95 -7.54 0.04
CA PHE A 98 -8.17 -7.54 1.49
C PHE A 98 -9.41 -6.75 1.93
N ALA A 99 -10.40 -6.57 1.02
CA ALA A 99 -11.69 -5.94 1.28
C ALA A 99 -11.58 -4.50 1.81
N GLN A 100 -10.67 -3.70 1.25
CA GLN A 100 -10.49 -2.26 1.52
C GLN A 100 -10.44 -1.94 3.02
N PRO A 101 -9.48 -2.48 3.80
CA PRO A 101 -9.55 -2.47 5.26
C PRO A 101 -9.63 -1.06 5.84
N THR A 102 -9.00 -0.06 5.22
CA THR A 102 -8.98 1.33 5.71
C THR A 102 -10.33 2.04 5.60
N GLN A 103 -11.28 1.53 4.84
CA GLN A 103 -12.65 2.07 4.83
C GLN A 103 -13.38 1.83 6.15
N HIS A 104 -12.91 0.87 6.94
CA HIS A 104 -13.52 0.42 8.20
C HIS A 104 -12.65 0.67 9.43
N LEU A 105 -11.51 1.32 9.25
CA LEU A 105 -10.57 1.70 10.31
C LEU A 105 -10.44 3.22 10.36
N GLY A 106 -10.29 3.77 11.57
CA GLY A 106 -9.77 5.11 11.76
C GLY A 106 -8.25 5.07 11.64
N VAL A 107 -7.70 5.70 10.61
CA VAL A 107 -6.27 5.58 10.27
C VAL A 107 -5.58 6.93 10.37
N VAL A 108 -4.52 7.00 11.18
CA VAL A 108 -3.62 8.15 11.27
C VAL A 108 -2.32 7.83 10.55
N GLY A 109 -2.02 8.56 9.48
CA GLY A 109 -0.74 8.47 8.77
C GLY A 109 0.23 9.58 9.20
N VAL A 110 1.48 9.22 9.49
CA VAL A 110 2.52 10.15 9.94
C VAL A 110 3.70 10.09 8.99
N THR A 111 4.07 11.22 8.41
CA THR A 111 5.31 11.38 7.63
C THR A 111 6.15 12.53 8.17
N GLY A 112 7.34 12.70 7.65
CA GLY A 112 8.30 13.75 8.03
C GLY A 112 9.73 13.25 7.92
N THR A 113 10.70 14.13 8.08
CA THR A 113 12.12 13.73 8.14
C THR A 113 12.37 13.01 9.47
N ASN A 114 12.12 13.68 10.58
CA ASN A 114 12.31 13.16 11.93
C ASN A 114 11.00 13.09 12.70
N GLY A 115 10.95 12.33 13.78
CA GLY A 115 9.82 12.27 14.70
C GLY A 115 8.64 11.39 14.27
N LYS A 116 8.68 10.74 13.11
CA LYS A 116 7.63 9.82 12.66
C LYS A 116 7.33 8.74 13.70
N THR A 117 8.32 8.00 14.11
CA THR A 117 8.21 6.89 15.09
C THR A 117 7.65 7.40 16.42
N THR A 118 8.25 8.45 16.98
CA THR A 118 7.79 9.03 18.25
C THR A 118 6.32 9.47 18.18
N THR A 119 5.96 10.20 17.12
CA THR A 119 4.58 10.67 16.94
C THR A 119 3.61 9.52 16.76
N THR A 120 3.97 8.50 15.97
CA THR A 120 3.12 7.34 15.73
C THR A 120 2.89 6.53 17.00
N TRP A 121 3.91 6.38 17.84
CA TRP A 121 3.79 5.73 19.14
C TRP A 121 2.95 6.54 20.13
N MET A 122 3.09 7.87 20.14
CA MET A 122 2.23 8.75 20.96
C MET A 122 0.76 8.65 20.51
N VAL A 123 0.50 8.70 19.22
CA VAL A 123 -0.84 8.52 18.63
C VAL A 123 -1.43 7.17 19.07
N ARG A 124 -0.67 6.09 18.93
CA ARG A 124 -1.10 4.76 19.38
C ARG A 124 -1.45 4.77 20.86
N SER A 125 -0.58 5.29 21.73
CA SER A 125 -0.81 5.33 23.19
C SER A 125 -2.08 6.10 23.55
N ILE A 126 -2.34 7.22 22.88
CA ILE A 126 -3.56 8.01 23.06
C ILE A 126 -4.79 7.22 22.62
N LEU A 127 -4.73 6.56 21.46
CA LEU A 127 -5.82 5.73 20.95
C LEU A 127 -6.10 4.54 21.87
N GLU A 128 -5.06 3.87 22.35
CA GLU A 128 -5.20 2.72 23.28
C GLU A 128 -5.82 3.15 24.61
N ALA A 129 -5.42 4.29 25.16
CA ALA A 129 -6.01 4.83 26.40
C ALA A 129 -7.48 5.23 26.23
N ALA A 130 -7.83 5.80 25.07
CA ALA A 130 -9.17 6.35 24.82
C ALA A 130 -10.17 5.32 24.25
N ARG A 131 -9.70 4.30 23.51
CA ARG A 131 -10.54 3.47 22.65
C ARG A 131 -10.19 1.98 22.69
N GLY A 132 -9.16 1.56 23.40
CA GLY A 132 -8.66 0.18 23.47
C GLY A 132 -7.62 -0.13 22.38
N PRO A 133 -7.33 -1.41 22.14
CA PRO A 133 -6.23 -1.84 21.27
C PRO A 133 -6.19 -1.13 19.94
N SER A 134 -4.99 -0.77 19.46
CA SER A 134 -4.76 -0.08 18.19
C SER A 134 -3.66 -0.76 17.38
N GLY A 135 -3.82 -0.78 16.05
CA GLY A 135 -2.78 -1.21 15.12
C GLY A 135 -1.62 -0.21 15.08
N LEU A 136 -0.42 -0.71 14.82
CA LEU A 136 0.78 0.09 14.59
C LEU A 136 1.56 -0.47 13.41
N ILE A 137 1.95 0.38 12.48
CA ILE A 137 2.86 0.02 11.39
C ILE A 137 3.96 1.07 11.34
N GLY A 138 5.18 0.70 11.70
CA GLY A 138 6.28 1.65 11.80
C GLY A 138 7.65 1.01 11.79
N THR A 139 8.66 1.80 12.05
CA THR A 139 10.09 1.43 11.93
C THR A 139 10.52 0.35 12.92
N ILE A 140 9.96 0.35 14.13
CA ILE A 140 10.39 -0.56 15.22
C ILE A 140 9.62 -1.87 15.14
N GLU A 141 8.29 -1.79 15.05
CA GLU A 141 7.42 -2.96 15.03
C GLU A 141 6.19 -2.74 14.16
N THR A 142 5.57 -3.83 13.80
CA THR A 142 4.20 -3.89 13.29
C THR A 142 3.31 -4.58 14.29
N SER A 143 2.09 -4.08 14.48
CA SER A 143 1.07 -4.69 15.33
C SER A 143 -0.32 -4.54 14.70
N ASP A 144 -1.11 -5.58 14.75
CA ASP A 144 -2.52 -5.55 14.37
C ASP A 144 -3.48 -5.24 15.55
N GLY A 145 -2.89 -4.84 16.68
CA GLY A 145 -3.60 -4.55 17.92
C GLY A 145 -3.66 -5.74 18.88
N ILE A 146 -3.32 -6.95 18.43
CA ILE A 146 -3.24 -8.18 19.24
C ILE A 146 -1.83 -8.76 19.19
N GLY A 147 -1.35 -9.09 17.98
CA GLY A 147 0.01 -9.59 17.74
C GLY A 147 0.99 -8.46 17.48
N ARG A 148 2.28 -8.74 17.72
CA ARG A 148 3.39 -7.83 17.40
C ARG A 148 4.52 -8.59 16.74
N ALA A 149 5.19 -7.93 15.79
CA ALA A 149 6.39 -8.45 15.14
C ALA A 149 7.38 -7.31 14.87
N PRO A 150 8.70 -7.57 14.90
CA PRO A 150 9.70 -6.60 14.46
C PRO A 150 9.43 -6.14 13.03
N ALA A 151 9.55 -4.85 12.77
CA ALA A 151 9.38 -4.32 11.43
C ALA A 151 10.62 -4.59 10.57
N ARG A 152 10.42 -4.90 9.29
CA ARG A 152 11.50 -5.01 8.30
C ARG A 152 11.74 -3.69 7.57
N LEU A 153 10.72 -2.88 7.45
CA LEU A 153 10.71 -1.57 6.78
C LEU A 153 9.81 -0.62 7.57
N THR A 154 10.13 0.66 7.56
CA THR A 154 9.28 1.71 8.14
C THR A 154 7.85 1.66 7.61
N THR A 155 7.71 1.47 6.31
CA THR A 155 6.44 1.24 5.63
C THR A 155 6.60 -0.03 4.79
N PRO A 156 5.85 -1.10 5.06
CA PRO A 156 5.99 -2.35 4.34
C PRO A 156 5.58 -2.26 2.86
N GLY A 157 5.76 -3.34 2.11
CA GLY A 157 5.25 -3.46 0.75
C GLY A 157 3.73 -3.48 0.71
N SER A 158 3.14 -3.15 -0.43
CA SER A 158 1.70 -2.92 -0.58
C SER A 158 0.84 -4.11 -0.10
N ARG A 159 1.26 -5.34 -0.39
CA ARG A 159 0.54 -6.55 0.02
C ARG A 159 0.58 -6.74 1.53
N GLU A 160 1.76 -6.58 2.13
CA GLU A 160 1.94 -6.70 3.57
C GLU A 160 1.19 -5.60 4.33
N LEU A 161 1.23 -4.36 3.83
CA LEU A 161 0.48 -3.24 4.39
C LEU A 161 -1.03 -3.52 4.40
N ALA A 162 -1.59 -3.94 3.26
CA ALA A 162 -3.00 -4.28 3.16
C ALA A 162 -3.39 -5.46 4.07
N MET A 163 -2.52 -6.47 4.16
CA MET A 163 -2.71 -7.64 5.03
C MET A 163 -2.71 -7.27 6.51
N LEU A 164 -1.77 -6.44 6.97
CA LEU A 164 -1.71 -5.99 8.37
C LEU A 164 -2.94 -5.17 8.75
N LEU A 165 -3.37 -4.25 7.89
CA LEU A 165 -4.60 -3.48 8.11
C LEU A 165 -5.86 -4.35 8.12
N ALA A 166 -5.91 -5.37 7.27
CA ALA A 166 -7.01 -6.34 7.29
C ALA A 166 -7.00 -7.21 8.55
N SER A 167 -5.81 -7.59 9.05
CA SER A 167 -5.67 -8.31 10.34
C SER A 167 -6.15 -7.45 11.50
N THR A 168 -5.78 -6.15 11.52
CA THR A 168 -6.26 -5.18 12.51
C THR A 168 -7.79 -5.13 12.53
N ARG A 169 -8.42 -5.02 11.36
CA ARG A 169 -9.88 -5.05 11.25
C ARG A 169 -10.49 -6.39 11.70
N HIS A 170 -9.86 -7.50 11.32
CA HIS A 170 -10.33 -8.86 11.68
C HIS A 170 -10.39 -9.07 13.20
N HIS A 171 -9.45 -8.50 13.92
CA HIS A 171 -9.42 -8.52 15.39
C HIS A 171 -10.37 -7.49 16.04
N LEU A 172 -11.28 -6.88 15.27
CA LEU A 172 -12.23 -5.87 15.73
C LEU A 172 -11.57 -4.61 16.31
N VAL A 173 -10.29 -4.42 16.05
CA VAL A 173 -9.55 -3.19 16.35
C VAL A 173 -10.02 -2.09 15.41
N ARG A 174 -10.26 -0.90 15.95
CA ARG A 174 -10.93 0.19 15.20
C ARG A 174 -9.97 1.23 14.66
N TYR A 175 -8.74 1.30 15.17
CA TYR A 175 -7.79 2.35 14.84
C TYR A 175 -6.42 1.78 14.51
N ALA A 176 -5.70 2.49 13.64
CA ALA A 176 -4.31 2.18 13.31
C ALA A 176 -3.50 3.45 13.13
N ALA A 177 -2.26 3.46 13.61
CA ALA A 177 -1.27 4.51 13.37
C ALA A 177 -0.16 3.98 12.45
N LEU A 178 0.17 4.73 11.38
CA LEU A 178 1.10 4.31 10.34
C LEU A 178 2.23 5.32 10.13
N GLU A 179 3.46 4.84 10.11
CA GLU A 179 4.59 5.60 9.58
C GLU A 179 4.65 5.48 8.06
N LEU A 180 4.61 6.62 7.36
CA LEU A 180 4.67 6.69 5.90
C LEU A 180 5.98 7.35 5.47
N SER A 181 6.93 6.53 4.99
CA SER A 181 8.21 7.02 4.48
C SER A 181 8.04 7.69 3.12
N SER A 182 8.93 8.63 2.78
CA SER A 182 8.92 9.29 1.46
C SER A 182 9.09 8.28 0.32
N HIS A 183 9.93 7.26 0.49
CA HIS A 183 10.09 6.17 -0.46
C HIS A 183 8.79 5.39 -0.68
N ALA A 184 8.03 5.10 0.38
CA ALA A 184 6.79 4.33 0.25
C ALA A 184 5.70 5.14 -0.45
N LEU A 185 5.63 6.43 -0.18
CA LEU A 185 4.71 7.36 -0.84
C LEU A 185 5.06 7.50 -2.33
N ASP A 186 6.32 7.79 -2.66
CA ASP A 186 6.83 7.95 -4.02
C ASP A 186 6.68 6.65 -4.85
N GLN A 187 7.00 5.50 -4.24
CA GLN A 187 6.85 4.20 -4.87
C GLN A 187 5.41 3.67 -4.90
N CYS A 188 4.42 4.49 -4.55
CA CYS A 188 3.00 4.12 -4.52
C CYS A 188 2.67 2.90 -3.65
N ARG A 189 3.53 2.52 -2.67
CA ARG A 189 3.27 1.35 -1.81
C ARG A 189 2.00 1.50 -0.99
N THR A 190 1.60 2.74 -0.74
CA THR A 190 0.44 3.14 0.08
C THR A 190 -0.82 3.40 -0.73
N ALA A 191 -0.78 3.28 -2.06
CA ALA A 191 -1.94 3.50 -2.90
C ALA A 191 -3.09 2.52 -2.53
N GLY A 192 -4.29 3.06 -2.34
CA GLY A 192 -5.43 2.31 -1.80
C GLY A 192 -5.58 2.41 -0.27
N THR A 193 -4.55 2.86 0.46
CA THR A 193 -4.70 3.23 1.88
C THR A 193 -5.48 4.54 1.99
N GLN A 194 -6.46 4.61 2.86
CA GLN A 194 -7.22 5.81 3.15
C GLN A 194 -6.98 6.26 4.59
N LEU A 195 -6.68 7.55 4.79
CA LEU A 195 -6.35 8.16 6.07
C LEU A 195 -7.49 9.05 6.56
N ASP A 196 -7.80 8.98 7.85
CA ASP A 196 -8.67 9.97 8.51
C ASP A 196 -7.88 11.21 8.91
N VAL A 197 -6.60 11.04 9.25
CA VAL A 197 -5.69 12.11 9.62
C VAL A 197 -4.33 11.89 8.96
N ALA A 198 -3.79 12.94 8.35
CA ALA A 198 -2.42 12.99 7.83
C ALA A 198 -1.60 13.99 8.65
N VAL A 199 -0.46 13.53 9.18
CA VAL A 199 0.46 14.33 9.99
C VAL A 199 1.80 14.45 9.28
N VAL A 200 2.29 15.68 9.14
CA VAL A 200 3.66 15.98 8.72
C VAL A 200 4.39 16.59 9.91
N THR A 201 5.40 15.89 10.43
CA THR A 201 6.12 16.33 11.63
C THR A 201 7.07 17.48 11.33
N ASN A 202 7.94 17.31 10.35
CA ASN A 202 8.87 18.31 9.84
C ASN A 202 9.43 17.91 8.48
N LEU A 203 10.05 18.87 7.79
CA LEU A 203 10.72 18.67 6.51
C LEU A 203 12.10 19.32 6.58
N THR A 204 13.14 18.52 6.65
CA THR A 204 14.53 18.95 6.59
C THR A 204 15.25 18.12 5.50
N GLN A 205 16.50 18.44 5.18
CA GLN A 205 17.25 17.73 4.16
C GLN A 205 17.52 16.29 4.58
N ASP A 206 17.12 15.33 3.71
CA ASP A 206 17.35 13.90 3.90
C ASP A 206 17.10 13.13 2.59
N HIS A 207 17.63 11.91 2.47
CA HIS A 207 17.38 10.99 1.33
C HIS A 207 17.63 11.59 -0.05
N PHE A 208 18.68 12.41 -0.21
CA PHE A 208 19.05 12.98 -1.52
C PHE A 208 19.64 11.95 -2.48
N ASP A 209 20.19 10.87 -1.94
CA ASP A 209 20.60 9.69 -2.69
C ASP A 209 19.47 9.09 -3.54
N TYR A 210 18.23 9.18 -3.04
CA TYR A 210 17.04 8.68 -3.72
C TYR A 210 16.26 9.77 -4.45
N HIS A 211 15.95 10.88 -3.78
CA HIS A 211 15.07 11.93 -4.33
C HIS A 211 15.80 12.94 -5.22
N GLY A 212 17.12 12.99 -5.14
CA GLY A 212 17.98 13.93 -5.90
C GLY A 212 17.92 15.37 -5.38
N THR A 213 16.72 15.92 -5.14
CA THR A 213 16.50 17.29 -4.69
C THR A 213 15.56 17.38 -3.48
N PHE A 214 15.69 18.46 -2.70
CA PHE A 214 14.75 18.75 -1.61
C PHE A 214 13.32 18.91 -2.11
N GLU A 215 13.13 19.49 -3.29
CA GLU A 215 11.81 19.67 -3.87
C GLU A 215 11.13 18.33 -4.17
N ASN A 216 11.83 17.38 -4.80
CA ASN A 216 11.31 16.04 -5.05
C ASN A 216 10.98 15.32 -3.74
N TYR A 217 11.84 15.46 -2.72
CA TYR A 217 11.59 14.91 -1.39
C TYR A 217 10.33 15.50 -0.74
N ARG A 218 10.15 16.82 -0.83
CA ARG A 218 8.96 17.54 -0.37
C ARG A 218 7.71 17.07 -1.11
N LEU A 219 7.78 16.96 -2.43
CA LEU A 219 6.68 16.44 -3.27
C LEU A 219 6.32 15.00 -2.89
N ALA A 220 7.31 14.12 -2.72
CA ALA A 220 7.06 12.74 -2.30
C ALA A 220 6.30 12.67 -0.97
N LYS A 221 6.68 13.48 0.03
CA LYS A 221 5.94 13.52 1.31
C LYS A 221 4.56 14.16 1.20
N SER A 222 4.37 15.12 0.33
CA SER A 222 3.07 15.77 0.12
C SER A 222 2.01 14.81 -0.44
N LEU A 223 2.42 13.69 -1.04
CA LEU A 223 1.51 12.64 -1.51
C LEU A 223 0.65 12.06 -0.37
N ILE A 224 1.06 12.19 0.89
CA ILE A 224 0.26 11.75 2.04
C ILE A 224 -1.14 12.38 2.05
N PHE A 225 -1.27 13.64 1.61
CA PHE A 225 -2.55 14.35 1.60
C PHE A 225 -3.53 13.76 0.57
N GLY A 226 -3.02 13.14 -0.51
CA GLY A 226 -3.84 12.42 -1.49
C GLY A 226 -4.47 11.14 -0.95
N HIS A 227 -4.04 10.68 0.23
CA HIS A 227 -4.62 9.52 0.90
C HIS A 227 -5.76 9.87 1.87
N LEU A 228 -6.03 11.15 2.13
CA LEU A 228 -7.13 11.56 3.01
C LEU A 228 -8.47 11.09 2.45
N LYS A 229 -9.33 10.55 3.32
CA LYS A 229 -10.70 10.19 2.97
C LYS A 229 -11.46 11.43 2.50
N HIS A 230 -12.03 11.35 1.30
CA HIS A 230 -12.95 12.37 0.81
C HIS A 230 -14.33 12.12 1.41
N ASP A 231 -14.64 12.83 2.47
CA ASP A 231 -15.94 12.73 3.14
C ASP A 231 -16.98 13.57 2.37
N TYR A 232 -17.68 12.96 1.43
CA TYR A 232 -18.80 13.61 0.71
C TYR A 232 -20.00 13.90 1.64
N ASN A 233 -20.03 13.36 2.87
CA ASN A 233 -21.17 13.41 3.79
C ASN A 233 -20.90 14.02 5.17
N ARG A 234 -19.69 14.44 5.51
CA ARG A 234 -19.45 15.18 6.75
C ARG A 234 -19.35 16.67 6.49
N ARG A 235 -20.49 17.34 6.58
CA ARG A 235 -20.51 18.79 6.72
C ARG A 235 -19.71 19.18 7.95
N ASN A 236 -18.70 20.05 7.75
CA ASN A 236 -17.99 20.83 8.73
C ASN A 236 -17.14 20.04 9.74
N HIS A 237 -15.85 19.95 9.44
CA HIS A 237 -14.72 20.16 10.38
C HIS A 237 -13.38 19.74 9.75
N LEU A 238 -13.00 20.35 8.64
CA LEU A 238 -11.59 20.47 8.29
C LEU A 238 -10.98 21.51 9.25
N ARG A 239 -10.56 21.06 10.42
CA ARG A 239 -9.64 21.85 11.23
C ARG A 239 -8.22 21.55 10.73
N THR A 240 -7.76 22.41 9.84
CA THR A 240 -6.34 22.48 9.50
C THR A 240 -5.61 23.08 10.69
N PHE A 241 -4.94 22.28 11.47
CA PHE A 241 -3.97 22.78 12.42
C PHE A 241 -2.66 23.03 11.67
N ARG A 242 -2.32 24.29 11.45
CA ARG A 242 -0.95 24.70 11.14
C ARG A 242 -0.22 24.81 12.49
N ILE A 243 0.85 24.05 12.66
CA ILE A 243 1.88 24.27 13.68
C ILE A 243 3.02 25.02 13.02
#